data_c95b91a5a832fb31e9842083519f6b5f
#
_entry.id   c95b91a5a832fb31e9842083519f6b5f
#
_cell.length_a   1.000
_cell.length_b   1.000
_cell.length_c   1.000
_cell.angle_alpha   90.00
_cell.angle_beta   90.00
_cell.angle_gamma   90.00
#
_symmetry.space_group_name_H-M   'P 1'
#
loop_
_entity.id
_entity.type
_entity.pdbx_description
1 polymer ?
#
loop_
_entity_poly.entity_id
_entity_poly.type
_entity_poly.pdbx_seq_one_letter_code
_entity_poly.pdbx_strand_id
1 'polypeptide(L)'
;MKKKILKKLLNNLPLKILSILIAIVIWYVVVSVNDPIVKERFDVPVQVTNEAYIAAGKKTYQIEEEYQTVTVTVTDNNSVVSRLKASDITVTADLTQIVTMDTNPVYVPIKATCSMVKQEKLSTVTATIPVEIEDVDSEKFPITIDAGNTKPAKDYEVGTMTSDPESITISGPTSLINKISSVVAKVDVTNMRNSGTVTADLMIIDKNQDEMPESQMEFLNFDSGSPQVDVDIELWRRVSGIKLSALYSGTPADGYQIKN
;
A
#
# COMPACT_ATOMS: atom_id res chain seq x y z
N MET A 1 54.19 45.91 -29.34
CA MET A 1 53.69 44.52 -29.50
C MET A 1 52.17 44.45 -29.52
N LYS A 2 51.40 45.04 -28.63
CA LYS A 2 49.91 44.92 -28.54
C LYS A 2 49.16 45.34 -29.80
N LYS A 3 49.55 46.44 -30.54
CA LYS A 3 48.89 46.90 -31.78
C LYS A 3 49.04 45.93 -32.98
N LYS A 4 50.17 45.17 -33.06
CA LYS A 4 50.38 44.17 -34.13
C LYS A 4 49.53 42.92 -33.90
N ILE A 5 49.29 42.52 -32.64
CA ILE A 5 48.44 41.38 -32.27
C ILE A 5 46.98 41.73 -32.58
N LEU A 6 46.54 42.96 -32.22
CA LEU A 6 45.16 43.39 -32.48
C LEU A 6 44.82 43.44 -33.97
N LYS A 7 45.80 43.93 -34.83
CA LYS A 7 45.62 43.99 -36.26
C LYS A 7 45.58 42.58 -36.89
N LYS A 8 46.27 41.59 -36.30
CA LYS A 8 46.25 40.20 -36.74
C LYS A 8 44.97 39.50 -36.27
N LEU A 9 44.42 39.92 -35.11
CA LEU A 9 43.16 39.44 -34.59
C LEU A 9 41.95 39.92 -35.39
N LEU A 10 41.97 41.18 -35.83
CA LEU A 10 40.92 41.82 -36.62
C LEU A 10 40.98 41.50 -38.13
N ASN A 11 42.10 40.91 -38.61
CA ASN A 11 42.22 40.50 -39.99
C ASN A 11 41.33 39.30 -40.28
N ASN A 12 40.48 39.38 -41.32
CA ASN A 12 39.48 38.38 -41.68
C ASN A 12 38.45 38.09 -40.56
N LEU A 13 38.01 39.13 -39.85
CA LEU A 13 37.01 39.02 -38.79
C LEU A 13 35.74 38.32 -39.21
N PRO A 14 35.15 38.53 -40.41
CA PRO A 14 33.96 37.79 -40.84
C PRO A 14 34.15 36.26 -40.93
N LEU A 15 35.33 35.84 -41.45
CA LEU A 15 35.66 34.40 -41.50
C LEU A 15 35.84 33.77 -40.10
N LYS A 16 36.37 34.50 -39.14
CA LYS A 16 36.52 34.04 -37.75
C LYS A 16 35.16 33.92 -37.05
N ILE A 17 34.28 34.91 -37.26
CA ILE A 17 32.91 34.84 -36.73
C ILE A 17 32.16 33.67 -37.35
N LEU A 18 32.28 33.48 -38.66
CA LEU A 18 31.66 32.34 -39.34
C LEU A 18 32.19 30.99 -38.79
N SER A 19 33.51 30.90 -38.58
CA SER A 19 34.10 29.68 -37.98
C SER A 19 33.57 29.38 -36.59
N ILE A 20 33.39 30.41 -35.74
CA ILE A 20 32.82 30.28 -34.41
C ILE A 20 31.35 29.82 -34.50
N LEU A 21 30.58 30.43 -35.40
CA LEU A 21 29.18 30.02 -35.61
C LEU A 21 29.05 28.56 -36.05
N ILE A 22 29.90 28.14 -37.00
CA ILE A 22 29.93 26.74 -37.47
C ILE A 22 30.33 25.81 -36.28
N ALA A 23 31.34 26.17 -35.50
CA ALA A 23 31.75 25.39 -34.34
C ALA A 23 30.63 25.25 -33.28
N ILE A 24 29.87 26.33 -33.02
CA ILE A 24 28.69 26.29 -32.13
C ILE A 24 27.61 25.36 -32.67
N VAL A 25 27.33 25.44 -33.98
CA VAL A 25 26.34 24.57 -34.64
C VAL A 25 26.76 23.09 -34.55
N ILE A 26 28.02 22.79 -34.85
CA ILE A 26 28.55 21.43 -34.78
C ILE A 26 28.50 20.95 -33.32
N TRP A 27 28.93 21.76 -32.35
CA TRP A 27 28.86 21.42 -30.94
C TRP A 27 27.42 21.14 -30.50
N TYR A 28 26.47 21.98 -30.87
CA TYR A 28 25.04 21.78 -30.57
C TYR A 28 24.52 20.48 -31.17
N VAL A 29 24.83 20.16 -32.41
CA VAL A 29 24.43 18.91 -33.07
C VAL A 29 25.04 17.70 -32.34
N VAL A 30 26.33 17.74 -32.01
CA VAL A 30 27.01 16.65 -31.29
C VAL A 30 26.42 16.43 -29.90
N VAL A 31 26.13 17.49 -29.15
CA VAL A 31 25.50 17.38 -27.82
C VAL A 31 24.08 16.83 -27.95
N SER A 32 23.30 17.33 -28.88
CA SER A 32 21.92 16.86 -29.11
C SER A 32 21.81 15.40 -29.55
N VAL A 33 22.81 14.90 -30.28
CA VAL A 33 22.85 13.48 -30.72
C VAL A 33 23.30 12.56 -29.57
N ASN A 34 24.21 13.01 -28.69
CA ASN A 34 24.76 12.20 -27.62
C ASN A 34 23.86 12.14 -26.37
N ASP A 35 23.02 13.17 -26.13
CA ASP A 35 22.10 13.23 -24.99
C ASP A 35 20.75 13.84 -25.43
N PRO A 36 19.95 13.10 -26.22
CA PRO A 36 18.68 13.57 -26.73
C PRO A 36 17.66 13.79 -25.61
N ILE A 37 16.73 14.71 -25.85
CA ILE A 37 15.55 14.87 -24.99
C ILE A 37 14.62 13.68 -25.25
N VAL A 38 14.28 12.99 -24.19
CA VAL A 38 13.36 11.84 -24.18
C VAL A 38 12.16 12.12 -23.28
N LYS A 39 11.09 11.37 -23.53
CA LYS A 39 9.89 11.37 -22.71
C LYS A 39 9.73 9.98 -22.10
N GLU A 40 9.62 9.93 -20.77
CA GLU A 40 9.36 8.69 -20.05
C GLU A 40 8.17 8.87 -19.11
N ARG A 41 7.44 7.77 -18.88
CA ARG A 41 6.25 7.75 -18.04
C ARG A 41 6.53 6.93 -16.81
N PHE A 42 6.12 7.46 -15.66
CA PHE A 42 6.24 6.83 -14.37
C PHE A 42 4.87 6.79 -13.70
N ASP A 43 4.47 5.64 -13.24
CA ASP A 43 3.27 5.50 -12.43
C ASP A 43 3.66 5.72 -10.97
N VAL A 44 3.08 6.76 -10.36
CA VAL A 44 3.45 7.27 -9.05
C VAL A 44 2.21 7.30 -8.16
N PRO A 45 2.29 6.74 -6.95
CA PRO A 45 1.17 6.81 -6.01
C PRO A 45 0.93 8.26 -5.57
N VAL A 46 -0.35 8.60 -5.40
CA VAL A 46 -0.77 9.92 -4.94
C VAL A 46 -0.69 9.97 -3.42
N GLN A 47 0.01 10.96 -2.90
CA GLN A 47 0.08 11.26 -1.47
C GLN A 47 -0.93 12.37 -1.15
N VAL A 48 -1.91 12.06 -0.31
CA VAL A 48 -2.83 13.07 0.20
C VAL A 48 -2.15 13.86 1.31
N THR A 49 -2.39 15.15 1.33
CA THR A 49 -1.83 16.06 2.34
C THR A 49 -2.90 16.93 2.95
N ASN A 50 -2.65 17.41 4.19
CA ASN A 50 -3.56 18.29 4.93
C ASN A 50 -4.92 17.65 5.26
N GLU A 51 -4.94 16.36 5.58
CA GLU A 51 -6.13 15.60 5.97
C GLU A 51 -6.87 16.22 7.16
N ALA A 52 -6.13 16.87 8.06
CA ALA A 52 -6.70 17.59 9.20
C ALA A 52 -7.76 18.64 8.79
N TYR A 53 -7.73 19.13 7.54
CA TYR A 53 -8.68 20.09 7.03
C TYR A 53 -10.11 19.54 6.99
N ILE A 54 -10.26 18.27 6.57
CA ILE A 54 -11.58 17.61 6.54
C ILE A 54 -11.88 16.90 7.86
N ALA A 55 -10.86 16.39 8.55
CA ALA A 55 -11.00 15.73 9.85
C ALA A 55 -11.60 16.64 10.93
N ALA A 56 -11.37 17.96 10.86
CA ALA A 56 -11.99 18.95 11.74
C ALA A 56 -13.52 18.94 11.67
N GLY A 57 -14.09 18.56 10.52
CA GLY A 57 -15.53 18.37 10.29
C GLY A 57 -16.03 16.96 10.58
N LYS A 58 -15.24 16.09 11.23
CA LYS A 58 -15.50 14.65 11.37
C LYS A 58 -15.73 13.95 10.03
N LYS A 59 -15.03 14.42 9.02
CA LYS A 59 -15.03 13.84 7.68
C LYS A 59 -13.74 13.07 7.44
N THR A 60 -13.82 12.11 6.55
CA THR A 60 -12.69 11.36 5.99
C THR A 60 -12.83 11.34 4.49
N TYR A 61 -11.86 10.73 3.81
CA TYR A 61 -11.87 10.64 2.36
C TYR A 61 -11.64 9.22 1.91
N GLN A 62 -12.04 8.96 0.68
CA GLN A 62 -11.72 7.76 -0.07
C GLN A 62 -11.32 8.16 -1.49
N ILE A 63 -10.36 7.44 -2.06
CA ILE A 63 -9.94 7.57 -3.46
C ILE A 63 -10.10 6.20 -4.11
N GLU A 64 -10.84 6.13 -5.23
CA GLU A 64 -10.97 4.89 -5.98
C GLU A 64 -9.59 4.41 -6.47
N GLU A 65 -9.41 3.10 -6.55
CA GLU A 65 -8.12 2.46 -6.86
C GLU A 65 -7.48 3.01 -8.14
N GLU A 66 -8.29 3.29 -9.16
CA GLU A 66 -7.80 3.83 -10.44
C GLU A 66 -7.15 5.21 -10.33
N TYR A 67 -7.47 5.99 -9.28
CA TYR A 67 -6.94 7.34 -9.04
C TYR A 67 -5.87 7.40 -7.95
N GLN A 68 -5.60 6.29 -7.27
CA GLN A 68 -4.53 6.21 -6.26
C GLN A 68 -3.14 6.28 -6.88
N THR A 69 -3.03 5.95 -8.17
CA THR A 69 -1.78 6.03 -8.94
C THR A 69 -1.98 6.92 -10.17
N VAL A 70 -1.06 7.85 -10.38
CA VAL A 70 -1.10 8.79 -11.51
C VAL A 70 0.15 8.66 -12.36
N THR A 71 -0.05 8.60 -13.68
CA THR A 71 1.07 8.61 -14.64
C THR A 71 1.65 10.01 -14.77
N VAL A 72 2.91 10.16 -14.41
CA VAL A 72 3.71 11.37 -14.58
C VAL A 72 4.63 11.20 -15.77
N THR A 73 4.58 12.13 -16.71
CA THR A 73 5.49 12.18 -17.87
C THR A 73 6.63 13.14 -17.55
N VAL A 74 7.86 12.63 -17.65
CA VAL A 74 9.09 13.41 -17.52
C VAL A 74 9.67 13.65 -18.90
N THR A 75 9.99 14.90 -19.21
CA THR A 75 10.61 15.30 -20.49
C THR A 75 11.94 15.98 -20.21
N ASP A 76 13.04 15.24 -20.33
CA ASP A 76 14.39 15.76 -20.10
C ASP A 76 15.42 15.00 -20.94
N ASN A 77 16.70 15.35 -20.79
CA ASN A 77 17.81 14.67 -21.41
C ASN A 77 17.87 13.19 -20.97
N ASN A 78 18.23 12.31 -21.89
CA ASN A 78 18.29 10.87 -21.63
C ASN A 78 19.20 10.53 -20.44
N SER A 79 20.30 11.26 -20.26
CA SER A 79 21.22 11.08 -19.12
C SER A 79 20.58 11.35 -17.74
N VAL A 80 19.53 12.15 -17.69
CA VAL A 80 18.75 12.43 -16.48
C VAL A 80 17.64 11.37 -16.33
N VAL A 81 16.84 11.20 -17.37
CA VAL A 81 15.65 10.34 -17.34
C VAL A 81 16.01 8.88 -17.07
N SER A 82 17.09 8.37 -17.67
CA SER A 82 17.54 6.97 -17.48
C SER A 82 17.96 6.61 -16.04
N ARG A 83 18.17 7.61 -15.18
CA ARG A 83 18.52 7.42 -13.76
C ARG A 83 17.32 7.60 -12.82
N LEU A 84 16.21 8.12 -13.34
CA LEU A 84 14.99 8.34 -12.55
C LEU A 84 14.27 7.03 -12.28
N LYS A 85 13.68 6.97 -11.10
CA LYS A 85 12.73 5.93 -10.69
C LYS A 85 11.42 6.58 -10.27
N ALA A 86 10.34 5.83 -10.26
CA ALA A 86 9.05 6.32 -9.77
C ALA A 86 9.15 6.87 -8.34
N SER A 87 9.99 6.26 -7.48
CA SER A 87 10.26 6.70 -6.10
C SER A 87 10.92 8.08 -5.97
N ASP A 88 11.51 8.61 -7.03
CA ASP A 88 12.14 9.93 -7.04
C ASP A 88 11.14 11.06 -7.34
N ILE A 89 9.93 10.67 -7.73
CA ILE A 89 8.82 11.56 -8.08
C ILE A 89 7.77 11.46 -6.99
N THR A 90 7.29 12.59 -6.52
CA THR A 90 6.20 12.67 -5.53
C THR A 90 5.00 13.36 -6.18
N VAL A 91 3.83 12.76 -6.11
CA VAL A 91 2.56 13.36 -6.51
C VAL A 91 1.75 13.64 -5.25
N THR A 92 1.36 14.90 -5.05
CA THR A 92 0.58 15.32 -3.88
C THR A 92 -0.78 15.84 -4.29
N ALA A 93 -1.81 15.45 -3.54
CA ALA A 93 -3.16 16.03 -3.57
C ALA A 93 -3.41 16.76 -2.23
N ASP A 94 -3.58 18.06 -2.29
CA ASP A 94 -3.75 18.90 -1.10
C ASP A 94 -5.23 19.18 -0.85
N LEU A 95 -5.78 18.63 0.23
CA LEU A 95 -7.20 18.77 0.58
C LEU A 95 -7.61 20.21 0.96
N THR A 96 -6.66 21.08 1.29
CA THR A 96 -6.97 22.51 1.51
C THR A 96 -7.35 23.26 0.23
N GLN A 97 -7.07 22.67 -0.93
CA GLN A 97 -7.43 23.26 -2.24
C GLN A 97 -8.83 22.89 -2.70
N ILE A 98 -9.60 22.18 -1.89
CA ILE A 98 -11.02 21.93 -2.14
C ILE A 98 -11.78 23.25 -2.05
N VAL A 99 -12.38 23.65 -3.17
CA VAL A 99 -13.10 24.94 -3.28
C VAL A 99 -14.53 24.83 -2.75
N THR A 100 -15.16 23.68 -2.96
CA THR A 100 -16.53 23.39 -2.50
C THR A 100 -16.67 21.92 -2.15
N MET A 101 -17.46 21.63 -1.11
CA MET A 101 -17.84 20.28 -0.70
C MET A 101 -19.31 19.98 -1.09
N ASP A 102 -19.91 20.79 -1.97
CA ASP A 102 -21.32 20.63 -2.36
C ASP A 102 -21.54 19.47 -3.34
N THR A 103 -20.45 18.96 -3.92
CA THR A 103 -20.45 17.81 -4.83
C THR A 103 -19.62 16.67 -4.24
N ASN A 104 -20.05 15.43 -4.45
CA ASN A 104 -19.28 14.25 -4.12
C ASN A 104 -19.27 13.32 -5.35
N PRO A 105 -18.12 12.96 -5.92
CA PRO A 105 -16.75 13.31 -5.48
C PRO A 105 -16.37 14.79 -5.69
N VAL A 106 -15.43 15.26 -4.89
CA VAL A 106 -14.73 16.55 -5.05
C VAL A 106 -13.50 16.34 -5.91
N TYR A 107 -13.18 17.31 -6.78
CA TYR A 107 -11.98 17.24 -7.61
C TYR A 107 -10.84 18.02 -6.96
N VAL A 108 -9.78 17.29 -6.56
CA VAL A 108 -8.61 17.85 -5.89
C VAL A 108 -7.47 17.99 -6.91
N PRO A 109 -6.86 19.17 -7.07
CA PRO A 109 -5.71 19.34 -7.96
C PRO A 109 -4.50 18.58 -7.43
N ILE A 110 -3.77 17.95 -8.37
CA ILE A 110 -2.55 17.22 -8.05
C ILE A 110 -1.32 17.96 -8.53
N LYS A 111 -0.22 17.78 -7.81
CA LYS A 111 1.07 18.38 -8.14
C LYS A 111 2.16 17.32 -8.10
N ALA A 112 2.83 17.11 -9.23
CA ALA A 112 4.03 16.27 -9.29
C ALA A 112 5.28 17.12 -8.99
N THR A 113 6.20 16.59 -8.20
CA THR A 113 7.48 17.20 -7.87
C THR A 113 8.60 16.17 -7.93
N CYS A 114 9.80 16.60 -8.32
CA CYS A 114 10.99 15.77 -8.34
C CYS A 114 12.21 16.61 -8.01
N SER A 115 13.14 16.11 -7.18
CA SER A 115 14.35 16.85 -6.82
C SER A 115 15.37 16.94 -7.95
N MET A 116 15.36 16.01 -8.89
CA MET A 116 16.33 15.91 -9.99
C MET A 116 15.87 16.58 -11.28
N VAL A 117 14.59 16.95 -11.38
CA VAL A 117 13.99 17.49 -12.59
C VAL A 117 13.21 18.76 -12.25
N LYS A 118 13.32 19.77 -13.09
CA LYS A 118 12.57 21.01 -12.91
C LYS A 118 11.07 20.80 -13.12
N GLN A 119 10.24 21.53 -12.39
CA GLN A 119 8.78 21.44 -12.41
C GLN A 119 8.18 21.57 -13.83
N GLU A 120 8.74 22.43 -14.67
CA GLU A 120 8.30 22.65 -16.06
C GLU A 120 8.48 21.45 -17.00
N LYS A 121 9.30 20.47 -16.58
CA LYS A 121 9.58 19.23 -17.32
C LYS A 121 8.74 18.03 -16.84
N LEU A 122 7.94 18.24 -15.82
CA LEU A 122 6.99 17.26 -15.29
C LEU A 122 5.60 17.60 -15.77
N SER A 123 4.87 16.61 -16.26
CA SER A 123 3.45 16.75 -16.57
C SER A 123 2.68 15.51 -16.11
N THR A 124 1.54 15.72 -15.50
CA THR A 124 0.60 14.67 -15.13
C THR A 124 -0.43 14.46 -16.23
N VAL A 125 -0.89 13.23 -16.41
CA VAL A 125 -1.95 12.92 -17.40
C VAL A 125 -3.27 13.60 -17.03
N THR A 126 -3.55 13.68 -15.71
CA THR A 126 -4.72 14.38 -15.16
C THR A 126 -4.25 15.57 -14.31
N ALA A 127 -5.02 16.64 -14.32
CA ALA A 127 -4.73 17.81 -13.47
C ALA A 127 -5.35 17.70 -12.07
N THR A 128 -6.41 16.89 -11.94
CA THR A 128 -7.16 16.68 -10.70
C THR A 128 -7.49 15.20 -10.55
N ILE A 129 -7.73 14.77 -9.32
CA ILE A 129 -8.29 13.46 -9.01
C ILE A 129 -9.63 13.63 -8.29
N PRO A 130 -10.60 12.73 -8.51
CA PRO A 130 -11.82 12.68 -7.71
C PRO A 130 -11.49 12.11 -6.32
N VAL A 131 -12.00 12.77 -5.30
CA VAL A 131 -11.89 12.34 -3.91
C VAL A 131 -13.31 12.33 -3.32
N GLU A 132 -13.75 11.20 -2.82
CA GLU A 132 -15.00 11.08 -2.11
C GLU A 132 -14.80 11.49 -0.66
N ILE A 133 -15.65 12.42 -0.18
CA ILE A 133 -15.61 12.89 1.21
C ILE A 133 -16.85 12.37 1.93
N GLU A 134 -16.61 11.60 2.98
CA GLU A 134 -17.66 10.95 3.77
C GLU A 134 -17.56 11.26 5.26
N ASP A 135 -18.63 10.95 5.99
CA ASP A 135 -18.59 10.93 7.45
C ASP A 135 -17.72 9.76 7.93
N VAL A 136 -17.03 9.96 9.04
CA VAL A 136 -16.33 8.89 9.72
C VAL A 136 -17.34 8.04 10.47
N ASP A 137 -17.34 6.73 10.21
CA ASP A 137 -18.05 5.74 10.99
C ASP A 137 -17.09 4.84 11.74
N SER A 138 -17.57 4.15 12.77
CA SER A 138 -16.76 3.27 13.60
C SER A 138 -17.61 2.12 14.11
N GLU A 139 -17.18 0.90 13.84
CA GLU A 139 -17.89 -0.31 14.25
C GLU A 139 -16.92 -1.34 14.85
N LYS A 140 -17.42 -2.10 15.81
CA LYS A 140 -16.66 -3.16 16.50
C LYS A 140 -17.00 -4.52 15.91
N PHE A 141 -15.98 -5.20 15.40
CA PHE A 141 -16.10 -6.51 14.76
C PHE A 141 -15.45 -7.60 15.63
N PRO A 142 -16.12 -8.75 15.83
CA PRO A 142 -15.49 -9.92 16.39
C PRO A 142 -14.46 -10.49 15.43
N ILE A 143 -13.34 -10.98 15.96
CA ILE A 143 -12.30 -11.61 15.16
C ILE A 143 -12.56 -13.10 15.10
N THR A 144 -12.68 -13.66 13.91
CA THR A 144 -12.71 -15.09 13.64
C THR A 144 -11.33 -15.58 13.23
N ILE A 145 -10.92 -16.76 13.71
CA ILE A 145 -9.59 -17.29 13.40
C ILE A 145 -9.73 -18.39 12.37
N ASP A 146 -8.95 -18.33 11.32
CA ASP A 146 -8.91 -19.34 10.25
C ASP A 146 -7.48 -19.83 10.05
N ALA A 147 -7.26 -21.13 10.26
CA ALA A 147 -6.00 -21.80 9.95
C ALA A 147 -5.93 -22.32 8.51
N GLY A 148 -6.98 -22.13 7.72
CA GLY A 148 -7.09 -22.57 6.33
C GLY A 148 -6.79 -24.05 6.18
N ASN A 149 -5.95 -24.37 5.20
CA ASN A 149 -5.52 -25.74 4.92
C ASN A 149 -4.19 -26.12 5.61
N THR A 150 -3.69 -25.28 6.51
CA THR A 150 -2.43 -25.53 7.23
C THR A 150 -2.62 -26.60 8.29
N LYS A 151 -1.59 -27.39 8.58
CA LYS A 151 -1.66 -28.51 9.53
C LYS A 151 -0.44 -28.49 10.43
N PRO A 152 -0.60 -28.76 11.73
CA PRO A 152 0.52 -28.91 12.64
C PRO A 152 1.36 -30.14 12.28
N ALA A 153 2.48 -30.30 12.96
CA ALA A 153 3.38 -31.43 12.78
C ALA A 153 2.64 -32.77 13.02
N LYS A 154 3.18 -33.85 12.43
CA LYS A 154 2.65 -35.21 12.65
C LYS A 154 2.44 -35.47 14.14
N ASP A 155 1.34 -36.13 14.47
CA ASP A 155 0.90 -36.50 15.82
C ASP A 155 0.46 -35.29 16.71
N TYR A 156 0.19 -34.12 16.08
CA TYR A 156 -0.43 -32.97 16.72
C TYR A 156 -1.74 -32.58 16.04
N GLU A 157 -2.63 -31.99 16.80
CA GLU A 157 -3.89 -31.38 16.32
C GLU A 157 -4.04 -30.00 16.95
N VAL A 158 -4.68 -29.11 16.19
CA VAL A 158 -5.06 -27.79 16.70
C VAL A 158 -6.20 -27.97 17.69
N GLY A 159 -6.04 -27.47 18.88
CA GLY A 159 -7.06 -27.40 19.91
C GLY A 159 -7.82 -26.08 19.82
N THR A 160 -7.79 -25.29 20.88
CA THR A 160 -8.43 -23.99 20.95
C THR A 160 -7.52 -22.93 20.33
N MET A 161 -8.11 -22.01 19.56
CA MET A 161 -7.46 -20.79 19.09
C MET A 161 -8.24 -19.59 19.62
N THR A 162 -7.54 -18.65 20.22
CA THR A 162 -8.13 -17.42 20.76
C THR A 162 -7.32 -16.22 20.31
N SER A 163 -7.99 -15.15 19.86
CA SER A 163 -7.33 -13.90 19.52
C SER A 163 -7.29 -12.95 20.72
N ASP A 164 -6.23 -12.20 20.85
CA ASP A 164 -6.11 -11.14 21.83
C ASP A 164 -5.76 -9.82 21.10
N PRO A 165 -6.73 -8.89 21.02
CA PRO A 165 -8.11 -8.89 21.52
C PRO A 165 -9.06 -9.82 20.74
N GLU A 166 -10.18 -10.24 21.35
CA GLU A 166 -11.23 -11.03 20.68
C GLU A 166 -12.05 -10.25 19.64
N SER A 167 -11.92 -8.94 19.63
CA SER A 167 -12.65 -8.04 18.72
C SER A 167 -11.85 -6.78 18.48
N ILE A 168 -12.01 -6.19 17.30
CA ILE A 168 -11.32 -4.98 16.88
C ILE A 168 -12.32 -3.89 16.47
N THR A 169 -12.01 -2.64 16.80
CA THR A 169 -12.78 -1.48 16.35
C THR A 169 -12.13 -0.93 15.10
N ILE A 170 -12.91 -0.85 14.02
CA ILE A 170 -12.48 -0.32 12.73
C ILE A 170 -13.24 0.97 12.48
N SER A 171 -12.53 2.03 12.12
CA SER A 171 -13.11 3.33 11.76
C SER A 171 -12.61 3.79 10.39
N GLY A 172 -13.46 4.50 9.66
CA GLY A 172 -13.14 4.97 8.31
C GLY A 172 -14.36 5.55 7.59
N PRO A 173 -14.30 5.67 6.26
CA PRO A 173 -15.44 6.09 5.45
C PRO A 173 -16.67 5.21 5.70
N THR A 174 -17.83 5.85 5.89
CA THR A 174 -19.10 5.14 6.14
C THR A 174 -19.39 4.07 5.09
N SER A 175 -19.07 4.35 3.82
CA SER A 175 -19.28 3.40 2.72
C SER A 175 -18.44 2.13 2.88
N LEU A 176 -17.19 2.25 3.35
CA LEU A 176 -16.31 1.11 3.58
C LEU A 176 -16.72 0.32 4.83
N ILE A 177 -16.99 1.00 5.95
CA ILE A 177 -17.45 0.34 7.19
C ILE A 177 -18.70 -0.48 6.91
N ASN A 178 -19.66 0.10 6.18
CA ASN A 178 -20.90 -0.59 5.81
C ASN A 178 -20.70 -1.79 4.87
N LYS A 179 -19.59 -1.91 4.16
CA LYS A 179 -19.27 -3.08 3.33
C LYS A 179 -18.75 -4.26 4.14
N ILE A 180 -18.16 -4.02 5.32
CA ILE A 180 -17.56 -5.09 6.13
C ILE A 180 -18.62 -6.09 6.59
N SER A 181 -18.34 -7.36 6.40
CA SER A 181 -19.16 -8.47 6.87
C SER A 181 -18.51 -9.17 8.06
N SER A 182 -17.21 -9.43 7.99
CA SER A 182 -16.46 -10.13 9.05
C SER A 182 -14.98 -9.81 8.99
N VAL A 183 -14.31 -10.01 10.13
CA VAL A 183 -12.86 -9.87 10.27
C VAL A 183 -12.27 -11.23 10.61
N VAL A 184 -11.28 -11.67 9.85
CA VAL A 184 -10.68 -12.99 9.95
C VAL A 184 -9.17 -12.85 10.20
N ALA A 185 -8.68 -13.46 11.29
CA ALA A 185 -7.25 -13.61 11.54
C ALA A 185 -6.74 -14.89 10.86
N LYS A 186 -5.87 -14.76 9.90
CA LYS A 186 -5.31 -15.88 9.15
C LYS A 186 -4.03 -16.37 9.80
N VAL A 187 -4.04 -17.60 10.31
CA VAL A 187 -2.89 -18.20 10.98
C VAL A 187 -2.30 -19.35 10.19
N ASP A 188 -0.98 -19.48 10.25
CA ASP A 188 -0.27 -20.63 9.68
C ASP A 188 0.24 -21.52 10.81
N VAL A 189 -0.37 -22.69 10.96
CA VAL A 189 0.02 -23.69 11.95
C VAL A 189 0.96 -24.76 11.39
N THR A 190 1.49 -24.59 10.19
CA THR A 190 2.32 -25.58 9.48
C THR A 190 3.52 -26.01 10.32
N ASN A 191 3.64 -27.33 10.56
CA ASN A 191 4.72 -27.95 11.32
C ASN A 191 4.85 -27.48 12.78
N MET A 192 3.88 -26.79 13.36
CA MET A 192 3.89 -26.44 14.78
C MET A 192 3.88 -27.71 15.64
N ARG A 193 4.67 -27.70 16.72
CA ARG A 193 4.83 -28.82 17.67
C ARG A 193 4.50 -28.46 19.10
N ASN A 194 4.40 -27.18 19.38
CA ASN A 194 4.10 -26.64 20.71
C ASN A 194 3.00 -25.59 20.58
N SER A 195 2.18 -25.48 21.61
CA SER A 195 1.28 -24.36 21.78
C SER A 195 2.09 -23.05 21.86
N GLY A 196 1.52 -21.95 21.39
CA GLY A 196 2.18 -20.64 21.43
C GLY A 196 1.35 -19.57 20.76
N THR A 197 1.83 -18.34 20.88
CA THR A 197 1.22 -17.16 20.29
C THR A 197 1.84 -16.88 18.92
N VAL A 198 1.00 -16.57 17.94
CA VAL A 198 1.40 -16.17 16.57
C VAL A 198 0.71 -14.87 16.24
N THR A 199 1.46 -13.90 15.73
CA THR A 199 0.88 -12.67 15.18
C THR A 199 0.28 -12.97 13.81
N ALA A 200 -0.99 -12.68 13.62
CA ALA A 200 -1.76 -12.94 12.41
C ALA A 200 -2.18 -11.63 11.76
N ASP A 201 -2.11 -11.57 10.43
CA ASP A 201 -2.69 -10.48 9.66
C ASP A 201 -4.21 -10.62 9.63
N LEU A 202 -4.90 -9.48 9.76
CA LEU A 202 -6.36 -9.42 9.68
C LEU A 202 -6.78 -9.26 8.22
N MET A 203 -7.66 -10.14 7.80
CA MET A 203 -8.32 -10.12 6.52
C MET A 203 -9.76 -9.64 6.72
N ILE A 204 -10.14 -8.58 6.02
CA ILE A 204 -11.51 -8.06 6.07
C ILE A 204 -12.29 -8.67 4.92
N ILE A 205 -13.42 -9.29 5.25
CA ILE A 205 -14.34 -9.89 4.29
C ILE A 205 -15.54 -8.96 4.12
N ASP A 206 -15.87 -8.64 2.89
CA ASP A 206 -17.02 -7.81 2.56
C ASP A 206 -18.35 -8.61 2.55
N LYS A 207 -19.47 -7.92 2.34
CA LYS A 207 -20.81 -8.54 2.27
C LYS A 207 -21.00 -9.43 1.05
N ASN A 208 -20.13 -9.36 0.03
CA ASN A 208 -20.14 -10.24 -1.14
C ASN A 208 -19.32 -11.51 -0.89
N GLN A 209 -18.68 -11.64 0.28
CA GLN A 209 -17.74 -12.71 0.66
C GLN A 209 -16.39 -12.61 -0.06
N ASP A 210 -16.05 -11.44 -0.58
CA ASP A 210 -14.75 -11.17 -1.17
C ASP A 210 -13.82 -10.51 -0.13
N GLU A 211 -12.52 -10.75 -0.27
CA GLU A 211 -11.51 -10.08 0.54
C GLU A 211 -11.40 -8.59 0.12
N MET A 212 -11.45 -7.69 1.09
CA MET A 212 -11.27 -6.26 0.84
C MET A 212 -9.85 -6.00 0.37
N PRO A 213 -9.65 -5.33 -0.78
CA PRO A 213 -8.32 -5.07 -1.32
C PRO A 213 -7.55 -4.09 -0.43
N GLU A 214 -6.22 -4.22 -0.44
CA GLU A 214 -5.30 -3.39 0.35
C GLU A 214 -5.50 -1.89 0.08
N SER A 215 -5.79 -1.53 -1.17
CA SER A 215 -6.10 -0.16 -1.60
C SER A 215 -7.31 0.46 -0.90
N GLN A 216 -8.26 -0.34 -0.41
CA GLN A 216 -9.38 0.12 0.41
C GLN A 216 -9.05 0.07 1.91
N MET A 217 -8.25 -0.90 2.34
CA MET A 217 -7.81 -1.02 3.73
C MET A 217 -6.96 0.16 4.19
N GLU A 218 -6.24 0.84 3.29
CA GLU A 218 -5.47 2.05 3.59
C GLU A 218 -6.32 3.21 4.15
N PHE A 219 -7.63 3.24 3.85
CA PHE A 219 -8.55 4.24 4.39
C PHE A 219 -9.18 3.86 5.72
N LEU A 220 -8.87 2.67 6.25
CA LEU A 220 -9.39 2.19 7.52
C LEU A 220 -8.37 2.39 8.63
N ASN A 221 -8.87 2.78 9.80
CA ASN A 221 -8.07 2.89 11.00
C ASN A 221 -8.49 1.79 12.00
N PHE A 222 -7.51 1.12 12.57
CA PHE A 222 -7.69 0.05 13.55
C PHE A 222 -7.32 0.57 14.94
N ASP A 223 -8.10 0.24 15.95
CA ASP A 223 -7.81 0.64 17.34
C ASP A 223 -6.53 -0.04 17.89
N SER A 224 -6.10 -1.16 17.31
CA SER A 224 -4.80 -1.80 17.54
C SER A 224 -3.61 -1.05 16.93
N GLY A 225 -3.86 -0.05 16.07
CA GLY A 225 -2.85 0.70 15.30
C GLY A 225 -2.32 -0.02 14.05
N SER A 226 -2.64 -1.30 13.86
CA SER A 226 -2.28 -2.09 12.67
C SER A 226 -3.34 -3.17 12.41
N PRO A 227 -3.47 -3.66 11.16
CA PRO A 227 -4.36 -4.77 10.84
C PRO A 227 -3.75 -6.12 11.25
N GLN A 228 -3.29 -6.22 12.51
CA GLN A 228 -2.67 -7.44 13.06
C GLN A 228 -3.21 -7.73 14.44
N VAL A 229 -3.22 -9.01 14.82
CA VAL A 229 -3.66 -9.49 16.11
C VAL A 229 -2.81 -10.69 16.57
N ASP A 230 -2.61 -10.81 17.86
CA ASP A 230 -1.97 -11.98 18.42
C ASP A 230 -3.01 -13.10 18.62
N VAL A 231 -2.66 -14.30 18.18
CA VAL A 231 -3.51 -15.49 18.28
C VAL A 231 -2.79 -16.54 19.10
N ASP A 232 -3.39 -16.91 20.24
CA ASP A 232 -2.93 -18.01 21.04
C ASP A 232 -3.47 -19.32 20.47
N ILE A 233 -2.56 -20.22 20.14
CA ILE A 233 -2.86 -21.52 19.52
C ILE A 233 -2.49 -22.62 20.53
N GLU A 234 -3.48 -23.40 20.92
CA GLU A 234 -3.29 -24.59 21.72
C GLU A 234 -3.12 -25.81 20.79
N LEU A 235 -2.07 -26.59 21.00
CA LEU A 235 -1.83 -27.83 20.28
C LEU A 235 -1.98 -29.02 21.20
N TRP A 236 -2.74 -30.00 20.77
CA TRP A 236 -2.94 -31.26 21.42
C TRP A 236 -2.13 -32.36 20.77
N ARG A 237 -1.47 -33.16 21.61
CA ARG A 237 -0.73 -34.32 21.11
C ARG A 237 -1.69 -35.50 20.94
N ARG A 238 -1.79 -36.05 19.74
CA ARG A 238 -2.55 -37.25 19.46
C ARG A 238 -1.77 -38.46 19.98
N VAL A 239 -2.43 -39.22 20.83
CA VAL A 239 -1.90 -40.47 21.35
C VAL A 239 -2.77 -41.60 20.78
N SER A 240 -2.18 -42.56 20.07
CA SER A 240 -2.85 -43.73 19.55
C SER A 240 -2.52 -44.99 20.36
N GLY A 241 -3.39 -45.99 20.28
CA GLY A 241 -3.13 -47.27 20.92
C GLY A 241 -3.45 -47.30 22.44
N ILE A 242 -4.22 -46.35 22.96
CA ILE A 242 -4.67 -46.35 24.35
C ILE A 242 -5.65 -47.51 24.53
N LYS A 243 -5.28 -48.45 25.39
CA LYS A 243 -6.22 -49.52 25.80
C LYS A 243 -7.11 -48.99 26.93
N LEU A 244 -8.39 -48.90 26.66
CA LEU A 244 -9.37 -48.59 27.69
C LEU A 244 -9.72 -49.87 28.43
N SER A 245 -9.55 -49.88 29.75
CA SER A 245 -10.07 -50.93 30.65
C SER A 245 -11.15 -50.36 31.53
N ALA A 246 -12.32 -50.99 31.51
CA ALA A 246 -13.38 -50.61 32.43
C ALA A 246 -13.14 -51.28 33.78
N LEU A 247 -13.08 -50.48 34.84
CA LEU A 247 -13.07 -50.93 36.22
C LEU A 247 -14.50 -50.87 36.76
N TYR A 248 -15.01 -52.02 37.18
CA TYR A 248 -16.32 -52.10 37.81
C TYR A 248 -16.17 -51.89 39.30
N SER A 249 -17.05 -51.10 39.89
CA SER A 249 -17.19 -50.96 41.33
C SER A 249 -18.61 -51.35 41.69
N GLY A 250 -18.75 -52.40 42.50
CA GLY A 250 -20.02 -52.94 42.97
C GLY A 250 -20.22 -54.41 42.62
N THR A 251 -21.17 -55.07 43.32
CA THR A 251 -21.61 -56.43 43.05
C THR A 251 -22.87 -56.40 42.19
N PRO A 252 -22.93 -57.19 41.10
CA PRO A 252 -24.13 -57.30 40.32
C PRO A 252 -25.27 -57.91 41.17
N ALA A 253 -26.50 -57.60 40.82
CA ALA A 253 -27.66 -58.17 41.45
C ALA A 253 -27.69 -59.71 41.26
N ASP A 254 -28.40 -60.42 42.16
CA ASP A 254 -28.50 -61.86 42.10
C ASP A 254 -29.04 -62.34 40.74
N GLY A 255 -28.31 -63.27 40.13
CA GLY A 255 -28.64 -63.79 38.79
C GLY A 255 -27.98 -63.10 37.62
N TYR A 256 -27.16 -62.01 37.83
CA TYR A 256 -26.43 -61.31 36.80
C TYR A 256 -24.93 -61.45 36.95
N GLN A 257 -24.24 -61.54 35.86
CA GLN A 257 -22.75 -61.54 35.82
C GLN A 257 -22.23 -60.43 34.91
N ILE A 258 -21.12 -59.80 35.32
CA ILE A 258 -20.39 -58.87 34.47
C ILE A 258 -19.61 -59.71 33.42
N LYS A 259 -19.91 -59.53 32.15
CA LYS A 259 -19.19 -60.19 31.06
C LYS A 259 -18.09 -59.27 30.58
N ASN A 260 -16.84 -59.71 30.63
CA ASN A 260 -15.67 -59.04 30.03
C ASN A 260 -15.70 -59.11 28.50
#